data_ae70f5e749b2b26e44a47d99b3e8df83
#
_entry.id   ae70f5e749b2b26e44a47d99b3e8df83
#
_cell.length_a   1.000
_cell.length_b   1.000
_cell.length_c   1.000
_cell.angle_alpha   90.00
_cell.angle_beta   90.00
_cell.angle_gamma   90.00
#
_symmetry.space_group_name_H-M   'P 1'
#
loop_
_entity.id
_entity.type
_entity.pdbx_description
1 polymer ?
#
loop_
_entity_poly.entity_id
_entity_poly.type
_entity_poly.pdbx_seq_one_letter_code
_entity_poly.pdbx_strand_id
1 'polypeptide(L)'
;MTAPLVDRLGRADAALAAGDREAAISELVAAWRGSRSPQLAQLVEDLSAIEPRGLAAQLATKYPEELDNAIGWWRSLVAENDPRVTTYLHGLVNAPPFAGSRFWTQIFALVTLADDPRSIEALAEWIPAIASPRQLAAIVHVRSQTSNRLRRRYARIPALEPDAAAIASAIRLRIDELSTATAAADRPGAELLAAIRAAPGDDRPRLVYADWLQERGDPRGEFIALQLANAGAGAGERDASAQRREQVLLRDHVRAWLGPIGDVAVLKRCRFVRGFPVEIAVGSRIGTRLAVVFEAAEWWSVEEILFGAPHSFALVCAQLVRSPAMTSLRIVRGLGSNLADQLANAQPPLPLTTLGFLVGAPLVLHGARPGLPDLQHLVLEHPPWTSCVTTFFELLGAPIATGLRSLALQTANLRYVLTADPRGRLTHLVIDAASATDRTLGGVALEDLAALLRDGPIATVELVVTAKQREWMEARFTPVIEGSPRRPPLAVTVR
;
A
#
# COMPACT_ATOMS: atom_id res chain seq x y z
N MET A 1 -23.62 -41.28 -13.86
CA MET A 1 -24.88 -40.49 -13.90
C MET A 1 -24.71 -39.33 -12.93
N THR A 2 -24.70 -38.09 -13.42
CA THR A 2 -24.72 -36.89 -12.56
C THR A 2 -26.11 -36.76 -11.96
N ALA A 3 -26.18 -36.52 -10.61
CA ALA A 3 -27.46 -36.26 -9.95
C ALA A 3 -28.18 -35.06 -10.61
N PRO A 4 -29.52 -35.10 -10.71
CA PRO A 4 -30.32 -34.01 -11.23
C PRO A 4 -29.97 -32.68 -10.53
N LEU A 5 -30.10 -31.56 -11.21
CA LEU A 5 -29.76 -30.23 -10.67
C LEU A 5 -30.54 -29.95 -9.37
N VAL A 6 -31.84 -30.27 -9.36
CA VAL A 6 -32.73 -30.10 -8.22
C VAL A 6 -32.25 -30.88 -6.98
N ASP A 7 -31.79 -32.14 -7.16
CA ASP A 7 -31.27 -32.94 -6.05
C ASP A 7 -29.98 -32.32 -5.43
N ARG A 8 -29.11 -31.76 -6.27
CA ARG A 8 -27.90 -31.08 -5.78
C ARG A 8 -28.24 -29.81 -4.99
N LEU A 9 -29.18 -29.02 -5.51
CA LEU A 9 -29.63 -27.81 -4.81
C LEU A 9 -30.34 -28.18 -3.49
N GLY A 10 -31.13 -29.25 -3.46
CA GLY A 10 -31.74 -29.76 -2.23
C GLY A 10 -30.70 -30.18 -1.18
N ARG A 11 -29.59 -30.83 -1.61
CA ARG A 11 -28.49 -31.16 -0.68
C ARG A 11 -27.73 -29.94 -0.22
N ALA A 12 -27.52 -28.94 -1.09
CA ALA A 12 -26.90 -27.68 -0.70
C ALA A 12 -27.73 -26.94 0.36
N ASP A 13 -29.06 -26.88 0.18
CA ASP A 13 -29.97 -26.26 1.13
C ASP A 13 -29.96 -27.00 2.48
N ALA A 14 -30.01 -28.35 2.44
CA ALA A 14 -29.94 -29.19 3.65
C ALA A 14 -28.61 -29.03 4.40
N ALA A 15 -27.48 -28.94 3.67
CA ALA A 15 -26.16 -28.68 4.25
C ALA A 15 -26.08 -27.29 4.93
N LEU A 16 -26.63 -26.26 4.29
CA LEU A 16 -26.75 -24.94 4.90
C LEU A 16 -27.60 -24.93 6.16
N ALA A 17 -28.73 -25.63 6.14
CA ALA A 17 -29.60 -25.78 7.31
C ALA A 17 -28.90 -26.52 8.47
N ALA A 18 -27.98 -27.43 8.15
CA ALA A 18 -27.14 -28.15 9.13
C ALA A 18 -25.90 -27.35 9.58
N GLY A 19 -25.65 -26.16 9.02
CA GLY A 19 -24.47 -25.35 9.29
C GLY A 19 -23.20 -25.79 8.56
N ASP A 20 -23.26 -26.77 7.66
CA ASP A 20 -22.13 -27.27 6.87
C ASP A 20 -21.96 -26.44 5.58
N ARG A 21 -21.27 -25.34 5.69
CA ARG A 21 -21.02 -24.41 4.56
C ARG A 21 -20.15 -25.03 3.48
N GLU A 22 -19.17 -25.86 3.85
CA GLU A 22 -18.26 -26.49 2.87
C GLU A 22 -18.97 -27.48 1.99
N ALA A 23 -19.82 -28.33 2.59
CA ALA A 23 -20.66 -29.24 1.84
C ALA A 23 -21.63 -28.47 0.91
N ALA A 24 -22.25 -27.40 1.42
CA ALA A 24 -23.13 -26.55 0.61
C ALA A 24 -22.40 -25.92 -0.58
N ILE A 25 -21.22 -25.35 -0.39
CA ILE A 25 -20.40 -24.80 -1.47
C ILE A 25 -20.05 -25.89 -2.48
N SER A 26 -19.66 -27.08 -2.05
CA SER A 26 -19.32 -28.21 -2.93
C SER A 26 -20.48 -28.62 -3.83
N GLU A 27 -21.70 -28.71 -3.28
CA GLU A 27 -22.89 -29.03 -4.05
C GLU A 27 -23.31 -27.91 -5.00
N LEU A 28 -23.22 -26.66 -4.58
CA LEU A 28 -23.47 -25.47 -5.43
C LEU A 28 -22.49 -25.40 -6.60
N VAL A 29 -21.18 -25.63 -6.37
CA VAL A 29 -20.17 -25.69 -7.43
C VAL A 29 -20.46 -26.82 -8.41
N ALA A 30 -20.84 -28.00 -7.89
CA ALA A 30 -21.21 -29.14 -8.72
C ALA A 30 -22.50 -28.88 -9.55
N ALA A 31 -23.47 -28.18 -8.97
CA ALA A 31 -24.68 -27.74 -9.65
C ALA A 31 -24.34 -26.71 -10.76
N TRP A 32 -23.47 -25.74 -10.48
CA TRP A 32 -22.99 -24.74 -11.43
C TRP A 32 -22.22 -25.40 -12.60
N ARG A 33 -21.35 -26.36 -12.33
CA ARG A 33 -20.62 -27.09 -13.38
C ARG A 33 -21.54 -27.71 -14.42
N GLY A 34 -22.70 -28.18 -14.00
CA GLY A 34 -23.70 -28.81 -14.88
C GLY A 34 -24.57 -27.80 -15.64
N SER A 35 -24.90 -26.66 -15.02
CA SER A 35 -25.86 -25.69 -15.54
C SER A 35 -25.24 -24.43 -16.16
N ARG A 36 -24.07 -24.05 -15.66
CA ARG A 36 -23.42 -22.75 -15.96
C ARG A 36 -24.30 -21.53 -15.63
N SER A 37 -25.25 -21.67 -14.73
CA SER A 37 -26.15 -20.58 -14.34
C SER A 37 -25.40 -19.47 -13.59
N PRO A 38 -25.50 -18.20 -14.01
CA PRO A 38 -24.96 -17.05 -13.29
C PRO A 38 -25.49 -16.94 -11.86
N GLN A 39 -26.75 -17.30 -11.65
CA GLN A 39 -27.39 -17.28 -10.32
C GLN A 39 -26.69 -18.23 -9.34
N LEU A 40 -26.34 -19.44 -9.78
CA LEU A 40 -25.61 -20.39 -8.92
C LEU A 40 -24.16 -19.94 -8.66
N ALA A 41 -23.52 -19.36 -9.67
CA ALA A 41 -22.20 -18.77 -9.48
C ALA A 41 -22.21 -17.72 -8.37
N GLN A 42 -23.22 -16.84 -8.37
CA GLN A 42 -23.36 -15.79 -7.36
C GLN A 42 -23.59 -16.38 -5.96
N LEU A 43 -24.41 -17.45 -5.83
CA LEU A 43 -24.62 -18.12 -4.55
C LEU A 43 -23.30 -18.70 -3.98
N VAL A 44 -22.47 -19.32 -4.84
CA VAL A 44 -21.14 -19.82 -4.45
C VAL A 44 -20.25 -18.70 -3.92
N GLU A 45 -20.23 -17.57 -4.63
CA GLU A 45 -19.40 -16.42 -4.27
C GLU A 45 -19.85 -15.79 -2.95
N ASP A 46 -21.14 -15.53 -2.80
CA ASP A 46 -21.69 -14.88 -1.61
C ASP A 46 -21.52 -15.74 -0.36
N LEU A 47 -21.79 -17.06 -0.48
CA LEU A 47 -21.58 -17.99 0.63
C LEU A 47 -20.08 -18.09 1.02
N SER A 48 -19.20 -18.11 0.02
CA SER A 48 -17.75 -18.15 0.24
C SER A 48 -17.20 -16.87 0.85
N ALA A 49 -17.84 -15.72 0.61
CA ALA A 49 -17.42 -14.42 1.13
C ALA A 49 -17.68 -14.26 2.64
N ILE A 50 -18.69 -14.98 3.20
CA ILE A 50 -19.01 -14.91 4.63
C ILE A 50 -17.81 -15.38 5.48
N GLU A 51 -17.15 -16.46 5.06
CA GLU A 51 -15.96 -16.99 5.74
C GLU A 51 -15.03 -17.63 4.69
N PRO A 52 -14.05 -16.87 4.15
CA PRO A 52 -13.18 -17.37 3.08
C PRO A 52 -12.32 -18.56 3.55
N ARG A 53 -12.57 -19.76 3.01
CA ARG A 53 -11.82 -21.00 3.25
C ARG A 53 -11.46 -21.67 1.93
N GLY A 54 -10.54 -22.64 1.97
CA GLY A 54 -10.16 -23.43 0.80
C GLY A 54 -9.80 -22.59 -0.41
N LEU A 55 -10.49 -22.79 -1.53
CA LEU A 55 -10.23 -22.03 -2.78
C LEU A 55 -10.42 -20.51 -2.59
N ALA A 56 -11.43 -20.07 -1.84
CA ALA A 56 -11.63 -18.63 -1.59
C ALA A 56 -10.45 -18.00 -0.86
N ALA A 57 -9.90 -18.65 0.15
CA ALA A 57 -8.69 -18.22 0.85
C ALA A 57 -7.46 -18.26 -0.08
N GLN A 58 -7.35 -19.28 -0.94
CA GLN A 58 -6.27 -19.39 -1.93
C GLN A 58 -6.33 -18.24 -2.96
N LEU A 59 -7.51 -17.88 -3.46
CA LEU A 59 -7.70 -16.76 -4.39
C LEU A 59 -7.35 -15.41 -3.77
N ALA A 60 -7.45 -15.29 -2.44
CA ALA A 60 -7.01 -14.11 -1.70
C ALA A 60 -5.47 -14.07 -1.51
N THR A 61 -4.75 -15.17 -1.78
CA THR A 61 -3.28 -15.18 -1.66
C THR A 61 -2.61 -14.50 -2.84
N LYS A 62 -1.37 -14.04 -2.62
CA LYS A 62 -0.58 -13.44 -3.70
C LYS A 62 -0.15 -14.51 -4.72
N TYR A 63 -0.39 -14.26 -6.01
CA TYR A 63 0.15 -15.08 -7.10
C TYR A 63 1.67 -14.88 -7.24
N PRO A 64 2.39 -15.80 -7.92
CA PRO A 64 3.82 -15.69 -8.19
C PRO A 64 4.18 -14.37 -8.89
N GLU A 65 5.34 -13.81 -8.55
CA GLU A 65 5.81 -12.51 -9.07
C GLU A 65 6.25 -12.57 -10.54
N GLU A 66 6.67 -13.73 -11.01
CA GLU A 66 7.06 -13.95 -12.39
C GLU A 66 5.85 -14.37 -13.24
N LEU A 67 5.72 -13.77 -14.41
CA LEU A 67 4.55 -13.98 -15.28
C LEU A 67 4.33 -15.47 -15.64
N ASP A 68 5.39 -16.21 -15.93
CA ASP A 68 5.25 -17.62 -16.34
C ASP A 68 4.77 -18.51 -15.20
N ASN A 69 5.30 -18.27 -14.00
CA ASN A 69 4.88 -18.95 -12.79
C ASN A 69 3.42 -18.58 -12.44
N ALA A 70 3.06 -17.30 -12.59
CA ALA A 70 1.69 -16.84 -12.38
C ALA A 70 0.70 -17.48 -13.38
N ILE A 71 1.06 -17.57 -14.66
CA ILE A 71 0.24 -18.25 -15.68
C ILE A 71 0.06 -19.73 -15.33
N GLY A 72 1.11 -20.41 -14.90
CA GLY A 72 1.04 -21.81 -14.46
C GLY A 72 0.06 -21.98 -13.28
N TRP A 73 0.16 -21.11 -12.29
CA TRP A 73 -0.71 -21.11 -11.13
C TRP A 73 -2.16 -20.79 -11.49
N TRP A 74 -2.42 -19.78 -12.34
CA TRP A 74 -3.78 -19.48 -12.79
C TRP A 74 -4.40 -20.62 -13.61
N ARG A 75 -3.60 -21.36 -14.40
CA ARG A 75 -4.08 -22.55 -15.12
C ARG A 75 -4.53 -23.64 -14.15
N SER A 76 -3.80 -23.87 -13.07
CA SER A 76 -4.22 -24.84 -12.06
C SER A 76 -5.55 -24.44 -11.40
N LEU A 77 -5.74 -23.13 -11.14
CA LEU A 77 -7.02 -22.64 -10.60
C LEU A 77 -8.17 -22.82 -11.60
N VAL A 78 -7.97 -22.52 -12.88
CA VAL A 78 -9.01 -22.73 -13.91
C VAL A 78 -9.38 -24.22 -14.06
N ALA A 79 -8.43 -25.12 -13.84
CA ALA A 79 -8.68 -26.55 -13.86
C ALA A 79 -9.63 -27.03 -12.73
N GLU A 80 -9.75 -26.27 -11.62
CA GLU A 80 -10.73 -26.52 -10.56
C GLU A 80 -12.18 -26.37 -11.06
N ASN A 81 -12.38 -25.68 -12.20
CA ASN A 81 -13.69 -25.49 -12.82
C ASN A 81 -14.71 -24.92 -11.81
N ASP A 82 -14.38 -23.80 -11.20
CA ASP A 82 -15.11 -23.15 -10.12
C ASP A 82 -15.45 -21.70 -10.50
N PRO A 83 -16.70 -21.21 -10.27
CA PRO A 83 -17.11 -19.88 -10.69
C PRO A 83 -16.33 -18.74 -10.03
N ARG A 84 -15.80 -18.96 -8.82
CA ARG A 84 -14.97 -17.99 -8.09
C ARG A 84 -13.69 -17.65 -8.83
N VAL A 85 -13.13 -18.63 -9.58
CA VAL A 85 -11.95 -18.40 -10.43
C VAL A 85 -12.25 -17.42 -11.56
N THR A 86 -13.45 -17.45 -12.12
CA THR A 86 -13.85 -16.50 -13.17
C THR A 86 -13.84 -15.07 -12.66
N THR A 87 -14.46 -14.82 -11.50
CA THR A 87 -14.46 -13.49 -10.87
C THR A 87 -13.06 -13.03 -10.50
N TYR A 88 -12.22 -13.94 -10.02
CA TYR A 88 -10.81 -13.67 -9.80
C TYR A 88 -10.07 -13.24 -11.11
N LEU A 89 -10.28 -13.97 -12.21
CA LEU A 89 -9.70 -13.61 -13.51
C LEU A 89 -10.22 -12.25 -14.04
N HIS A 90 -11.49 -11.93 -13.82
CA HIS A 90 -12.03 -10.60 -14.12
C HIS A 90 -11.36 -9.51 -13.28
N GLY A 91 -11.07 -9.79 -12.03
CA GLY A 91 -10.27 -8.90 -11.18
C GLY A 91 -8.87 -8.63 -11.76
N LEU A 92 -8.19 -9.66 -12.29
CA LEU A 92 -6.89 -9.51 -12.98
C LEU A 92 -6.99 -8.74 -14.30
N VAL A 93 -8.13 -8.82 -14.99
CA VAL A 93 -8.39 -8.02 -16.20
C VAL A 93 -8.58 -6.55 -15.83
N ASN A 94 -9.33 -6.27 -14.78
CA ASN A 94 -9.62 -4.90 -14.32
C ASN A 94 -8.40 -4.22 -13.66
N ALA A 95 -7.60 -4.99 -12.93
CA ALA A 95 -6.38 -4.53 -12.27
C ALA A 95 -5.19 -5.42 -12.70
N PRO A 96 -4.65 -5.24 -13.93
CA PRO A 96 -3.65 -6.12 -14.50
C PRO A 96 -2.33 -6.05 -13.74
N PRO A 97 -1.83 -7.18 -13.23
CA PRO A 97 -0.58 -7.20 -12.45
C PRO A 97 0.68 -7.14 -13.33
N PHE A 98 0.55 -7.38 -14.63
CA PHE A 98 1.66 -7.36 -15.57
C PHE A 98 1.32 -6.48 -16.78
N ALA A 99 2.31 -5.71 -17.24
CA ALA A 99 2.20 -4.96 -18.50
C ALA A 99 2.76 -5.81 -19.64
N GLY A 100 2.08 -5.89 -20.76
CA GLY A 100 2.58 -6.53 -21.96
C GLY A 100 1.58 -7.44 -22.66
N SER A 101 1.80 -7.63 -23.96
CA SER A 101 0.88 -8.39 -24.82
C SER A 101 0.73 -9.85 -24.39
N ARG A 102 1.81 -10.45 -23.85
CA ARG A 102 1.80 -11.85 -23.39
C ARG A 102 0.83 -12.07 -22.24
N PHE A 103 0.78 -11.15 -21.26
CA PHE A 103 -0.19 -11.21 -20.16
C PHE A 103 -1.61 -11.21 -20.71
N TRP A 104 -1.94 -10.25 -21.59
CA TRP A 104 -3.28 -10.11 -22.13
C TRP A 104 -3.73 -11.32 -22.96
N THR A 105 -2.83 -11.88 -23.77
CA THR A 105 -3.12 -13.09 -24.53
C THR A 105 -3.43 -14.27 -23.60
N GLN A 106 -2.64 -14.44 -22.54
CA GLN A 106 -2.82 -15.56 -21.61
C GLN A 106 -4.05 -15.39 -20.73
N ILE A 107 -4.30 -14.19 -20.19
CA ILE A 107 -5.47 -13.98 -19.31
C ILE A 107 -6.78 -14.18 -20.06
N PHE A 108 -6.91 -13.69 -21.30
CA PHE A 108 -8.12 -13.93 -22.11
C PHE A 108 -8.26 -15.40 -22.55
N ALA A 109 -7.16 -16.11 -22.76
CA ALA A 109 -7.19 -17.54 -22.98
C ALA A 109 -7.72 -18.28 -21.73
N LEU A 110 -7.28 -17.89 -20.52
CA LEU A 110 -7.76 -18.45 -19.26
C LEU A 110 -9.24 -18.15 -19.01
N VAL A 111 -9.70 -16.94 -19.29
CA VAL A 111 -11.13 -16.58 -19.24
C VAL A 111 -11.94 -17.44 -20.19
N THR A 112 -11.41 -17.74 -21.38
CA THR A 112 -12.05 -18.64 -22.35
C THR A 112 -12.11 -20.08 -21.82
N LEU A 113 -11.05 -20.54 -21.13
CA LEU A 113 -10.98 -21.91 -20.55
C LEU A 113 -11.87 -22.05 -19.31
N ALA A 114 -12.05 -21.00 -18.53
CA ALA A 114 -12.97 -21.00 -17.39
C ALA A 114 -14.42 -21.22 -17.81
N ASP A 115 -14.75 -20.92 -19.08
CA ASP A 115 -16.00 -21.28 -19.73
C ASP A 115 -17.23 -20.81 -18.95
N ASP A 116 -17.24 -19.57 -18.51
CA ASP A 116 -18.30 -18.98 -17.71
C ASP A 116 -19.04 -17.90 -18.53
N PRO A 117 -20.38 -18.05 -18.72
CA PRO A 117 -21.16 -17.09 -19.52
C PRO A 117 -21.17 -15.66 -18.96
N ARG A 118 -20.91 -15.46 -17.67
CA ARG A 118 -20.80 -14.12 -17.05
C ARG A 118 -19.69 -13.29 -17.69
N SER A 119 -18.65 -13.93 -18.23
CA SER A 119 -17.58 -13.23 -18.93
C SER A 119 -18.05 -12.54 -20.23
N ILE A 120 -19.22 -12.88 -20.77
CA ILE A 120 -19.77 -12.23 -21.96
C ILE A 120 -20.11 -10.77 -21.66
N GLU A 121 -20.79 -10.52 -20.56
CA GLU A 121 -21.16 -9.16 -20.12
C GLU A 121 -19.97 -8.42 -19.52
N ALA A 122 -19.21 -9.07 -18.65
CA ALA A 122 -18.04 -8.48 -18.03
C ALA A 122 -16.99 -7.97 -19.01
N LEU A 123 -16.90 -8.60 -20.19
CA LEU A 123 -15.94 -8.21 -21.23
C LEU A 123 -16.56 -7.35 -22.35
N ALA A 124 -17.87 -7.17 -22.41
CA ALA A 124 -18.55 -6.54 -23.56
C ALA A 124 -18.01 -5.13 -23.85
N GLU A 125 -17.95 -4.28 -22.82
CA GLU A 125 -17.56 -2.87 -22.93
C GLU A 125 -16.24 -2.56 -22.23
N TRP A 126 -15.55 -3.59 -21.73
CA TRP A 126 -14.33 -3.37 -20.97
C TRP A 126 -13.21 -2.81 -21.86
N ILE A 127 -12.54 -1.76 -21.36
CA ILE A 127 -11.39 -1.11 -22.00
C ILE A 127 -10.28 -0.96 -20.93
N PRO A 128 -9.01 -1.32 -21.24
CA PRO A 128 -7.93 -1.17 -20.28
C PRO A 128 -7.68 0.32 -19.98
N ALA A 129 -7.58 0.64 -18.71
CA ALA A 129 -7.34 2.01 -18.24
C ALA A 129 -5.95 2.55 -18.63
N ILE A 130 -4.97 1.66 -18.90
CA ILE A 130 -3.58 2.02 -19.18
C ILE A 130 -3.04 1.15 -20.31
N ALA A 131 -3.01 1.68 -21.54
CA ALA A 131 -2.33 1.05 -22.67
C ALA A 131 -1.91 2.10 -23.71
N SER A 132 -0.78 1.87 -24.39
CA SER A 132 -0.46 2.64 -25.58
C SER A 132 -1.48 2.33 -26.70
N PRO A 133 -1.69 3.24 -27.68
CA PRO A 133 -2.66 3.01 -28.75
C PRO A 133 -2.46 1.68 -29.51
N ARG A 134 -1.19 1.24 -29.72
CA ARG A 134 -0.88 -0.04 -30.36
C ARG A 134 -1.24 -1.24 -29.46
N GLN A 135 -0.94 -1.16 -28.17
CA GLN A 135 -1.31 -2.21 -27.21
C GLN A 135 -2.84 -2.29 -27.07
N LEU A 136 -3.52 -1.14 -27.02
CA LEU A 136 -4.97 -1.09 -26.91
C LEU A 136 -5.65 -1.86 -28.05
N ALA A 137 -5.24 -1.64 -29.30
CA ALA A 137 -5.81 -2.35 -30.47
C ALA A 137 -5.65 -3.87 -30.36
N ALA A 138 -4.46 -4.34 -29.93
CA ALA A 138 -4.20 -5.76 -29.74
C ALA A 138 -5.03 -6.37 -28.60
N ILE A 139 -5.16 -5.66 -27.48
CA ILE A 139 -5.94 -6.10 -26.31
C ILE A 139 -7.43 -6.19 -26.68
N VAL A 140 -7.98 -5.18 -27.33
CA VAL A 140 -9.37 -5.14 -27.79
C VAL A 140 -9.66 -6.28 -28.77
N HIS A 141 -8.70 -6.58 -29.67
CA HIS A 141 -8.84 -7.69 -30.59
C HIS A 141 -8.95 -9.05 -29.89
N VAL A 142 -8.03 -9.37 -28.95
CA VAL A 142 -8.05 -10.63 -28.19
C VAL A 142 -9.30 -10.73 -27.30
N ARG A 143 -9.68 -9.64 -26.64
CA ARG A 143 -10.93 -9.54 -25.89
C ARG A 143 -12.15 -9.89 -26.75
N SER A 144 -12.23 -9.27 -27.95
CA SER A 144 -13.36 -9.49 -28.85
C SER A 144 -13.43 -10.94 -29.36
N GLN A 145 -12.29 -11.58 -29.60
CA GLN A 145 -12.24 -13.01 -29.95
C GLN A 145 -12.77 -13.88 -28.81
N THR A 146 -12.35 -13.60 -27.56
CA THR A 146 -12.85 -14.30 -26.36
C THR A 146 -14.35 -14.14 -26.19
N SER A 147 -14.85 -12.90 -26.21
CA SER A 147 -16.28 -12.60 -26.10
C SER A 147 -17.11 -13.29 -27.21
N ASN A 148 -16.64 -13.24 -28.45
CA ASN A 148 -17.32 -13.88 -29.58
C ASN A 148 -17.34 -15.42 -29.45
N ARG A 149 -16.26 -16.04 -28.92
CA ARG A 149 -16.22 -17.49 -28.70
C ARG A 149 -17.23 -17.89 -27.62
N LEU A 150 -17.32 -17.18 -26.51
CA LEU A 150 -18.29 -17.43 -25.44
C LEU A 150 -19.73 -17.18 -25.92
N ARG A 151 -20.00 -16.11 -26.69
CA ARG A 151 -21.32 -15.85 -27.29
C ARG A 151 -21.78 -16.94 -28.24
N ARG A 152 -20.85 -17.54 -29.03
CA ARG A 152 -21.18 -18.69 -29.91
C ARG A 152 -21.54 -19.95 -29.08
N ARG A 153 -20.86 -20.16 -27.94
CA ARG A 153 -21.11 -21.29 -27.08
C ARG A 153 -22.41 -21.12 -26.27
N TYR A 154 -22.67 -19.90 -25.77
CA TYR A 154 -23.85 -19.54 -24.99
C TYR A 154 -24.73 -18.58 -25.80
N ALA A 155 -25.52 -19.15 -26.73
CA ALA A 155 -26.48 -18.37 -27.53
C ALA A 155 -27.54 -17.67 -26.63
N ARG A 156 -27.81 -18.25 -25.48
CA ARG A 156 -28.60 -17.68 -24.39
C ARG A 156 -27.87 -17.95 -23.07
N ILE A 157 -27.89 -16.96 -22.16
CA ILE A 157 -27.40 -17.14 -20.80
C ILE A 157 -28.24 -18.21 -20.11
N PRO A 158 -27.64 -19.27 -19.53
CA PRO A 158 -28.38 -20.35 -18.90
C PRO A 158 -29.21 -19.84 -17.72
N ALA A 159 -30.52 -19.99 -17.80
CA ALA A 159 -31.44 -19.75 -16.70
C ALA A 159 -31.78 -21.07 -15.98
N LEU A 160 -32.17 -20.98 -14.73
CA LEU A 160 -32.67 -22.15 -13.99
C LEU A 160 -34.11 -22.41 -14.33
N GLU A 161 -34.45 -23.69 -14.42
CA GLU A 161 -35.85 -24.13 -14.50
C GLU A 161 -36.61 -23.77 -13.19
N PRO A 162 -37.92 -23.57 -13.22
CA PRO A 162 -38.69 -23.05 -12.09
C PRO A 162 -38.44 -23.75 -10.75
N ASP A 163 -38.38 -25.08 -10.71
CA ASP A 163 -38.14 -25.85 -9.48
C ASP A 163 -36.73 -25.58 -8.93
N ALA A 164 -35.71 -25.58 -9.77
CA ALA A 164 -34.34 -25.26 -9.40
C ALA A 164 -34.20 -23.79 -8.96
N ALA A 165 -34.90 -22.86 -9.61
CA ALA A 165 -34.93 -21.45 -9.27
C ALA A 165 -35.57 -21.22 -7.89
N ALA A 166 -36.61 -21.94 -7.55
CA ALA A 166 -37.26 -21.84 -6.24
C ALA A 166 -36.29 -22.27 -5.10
N ILE A 167 -35.56 -23.38 -5.27
CA ILE A 167 -34.59 -23.85 -4.27
C ILE A 167 -33.40 -22.85 -4.20
N ALA A 168 -32.91 -22.40 -5.34
CA ALA A 168 -31.84 -21.38 -5.38
C ALA A 168 -32.23 -20.08 -4.64
N SER A 169 -33.51 -19.68 -4.73
CA SER A 169 -34.03 -18.53 -4.00
C SER A 169 -34.10 -18.79 -2.49
N ALA A 170 -34.45 -19.97 -2.06
CA ALA A 170 -34.44 -20.36 -0.65
C ALA A 170 -33.01 -20.35 -0.08
N ILE A 171 -32.04 -20.88 -0.85
CA ILE A 171 -30.63 -20.84 -0.49
C ILE A 171 -30.15 -19.38 -0.37
N ARG A 172 -30.55 -18.48 -1.29
CA ARG A 172 -30.26 -17.05 -1.24
C ARG A 172 -30.70 -16.45 0.08
N LEU A 173 -31.93 -16.65 0.48
CA LEU A 173 -32.48 -16.16 1.75
C LEU A 173 -31.65 -16.61 2.95
N ARG A 174 -31.24 -17.88 2.98
CA ARG A 174 -30.38 -18.39 4.08
C ARG A 174 -28.98 -17.74 4.07
N ILE A 175 -28.40 -17.52 2.89
CA ILE A 175 -27.11 -16.82 2.76
C ILE A 175 -27.23 -15.39 3.28
N ASP A 176 -28.31 -14.68 2.95
CA ASP A 176 -28.58 -13.31 3.40
C ASP A 176 -28.77 -13.25 4.93
N GLU A 177 -29.48 -14.23 5.50
CA GLU A 177 -29.62 -14.38 6.96
C GLU A 177 -28.27 -14.63 7.64
N LEU A 178 -27.45 -15.54 7.11
CA LEU A 178 -26.11 -15.84 7.62
C LEU A 178 -25.20 -14.63 7.53
N SER A 179 -25.21 -13.90 6.42
CA SER A 179 -24.46 -12.67 6.20
C SER A 179 -24.86 -11.60 7.22
N THR A 180 -26.16 -11.42 7.43
CA THR A 180 -26.71 -10.47 8.41
C THR A 180 -26.32 -10.84 9.83
N ALA A 181 -26.40 -12.13 10.21
CA ALA A 181 -25.99 -12.62 11.52
C ALA A 181 -24.48 -12.41 11.75
N THR A 182 -23.64 -12.70 10.75
CA THR A 182 -22.19 -12.47 10.81
C THR A 182 -21.88 -11.00 10.98
N ALA A 183 -22.49 -10.12 10.18
CA ALA A 183 -22.33 -8.67 10.29
C ALA A 183 -22.80 -8.14 11.67
N ALA A 184 -23.87 -8.71 12.23
CA ALA A 184 -24.33 -8.34 13.57
C ALA A 184 -23.34 -8.79 14.66
N ALA A 185 -22.72 -9.96 14.50
CA ALA A 185 -21.71 -10.47 15.44
C ALA A 185 -20.42 -9.63 15.38
N ASP A 186 -20.08 -9.03 14.22
CA ASP A 186 -18.89 -8.21 14.03
C ASP A 186 -19.12 -6.73 14.35
N ARG A 187 -20.39 -6.31 14.52
CA ARG A 187 -20.74 -4.91 14.82
C ARG A 187 -19.99 -4.32 16.03
N PRO A 188 -19.86 -5.02 17.18
CA PRO A 188 -19.12 -4.47 18.32
C PRO A 188 -17.67 -4.18 17.98
N GLY A 189 -17.01 -5.01 17.18
CA GLY A 189 -15.65 -4.77 16.71
C GLY A 189 -15.55 -3.54 15.80
N ALA A 190 -16.51 -3.34 14.90
CA ALA A 190 -16.58 -2.17 14.03
C ALA A 190 -16.82 -0.88 14.84
N GLU A 191 -17.69 -0.92 15.87
CA GLU A 191 -17.94 0.21 16.77
C GLU A 191 -16.69 0.58 17.59
N LEU A 192 -15.96 -0.42 18.10
CA LEU A 192 -14.70 -0.24 18.81
C LEU A 192 -13.62 0.38 17.89
N LEU A 193 -13.51 -0.10 16.64
CA LEU A 193 -12.61 0.50 15.64
C LEU A 193 -13.00 1.95 15.33
N ALA A 194 -14.29 2.25 15.24
CA ALA A 194 -14.77 3.61 15.05
C ALA A 194 -14.41 4.51 16.24
N ALA A 195 -14.51 4.02 17.48
CA ALA A 195 -14.09 4.72 18.66
C ALA A 195 -12.59 5.00 18.70
N ILE A 196 -11.76 4.02 18.27
CA ILE A 196 -10.30 4.20 18.14
C ILE A 196 -9.98 5.28 17.09
N ARG A 197 -10.70 5.28 15.95
CA ARG A 197 -10.52 6.29 14.89
C ARG A 197 -10.91 7.70 15.36
N ALA A 198 -11.97 7.80 16.15
CA ALA A 198 -12.45 9.08 16.68
C ALA A 198 -11.48 9.67 17.71
N ALA A 199 -10.77 8.84 18.48
CA ALA A 199 -9.83 9.26 19.51
C ALA A 199 -8.49 8.50 19.40
N PRO A 200 -7.66 8.74 18.37
CA PRO A 200 -6.45 7.96 18.12
C PRO A 200 -5.38 8.08 19.20
N GLY A 201 -5.44 9.09 20.07
CA GLY A 201 -4.56 9.25 21.23
C GLY A 201 -5.02 8.50 22.49
N ASP A 202 -6.28 8.04 22.57
CA ASP A 202 -6.82 7.32 23.74
C ASP A 202 -6.59 5.81 23.60
N ASP A 203 -5.95 5.23 24.61
CA ASP A 203 -5.66 3.79 24.63
C ASP A 203 -6.82 2.94 25.17
N ARG A 204 -7.79 3.53 25.85
CA ARG A 204 -8.94 2.79 26.42
C ARG A 204 -9.76 2.04 25.40
N PRO A 205 -10.19 2.62 24.27
CA PRO A 205 -10.89 1.86 23.24
C PRO A 205 -10.04 0.74 22.63
N ARG A 206 -8.70 0.92 22.58
CA ARG A 206 -7.79 -0.12 22.08
C ARG A 206 -7.69 -1.30 23.03
N LEU A 207 -7.69 -1.08 24.33
CA LEU A 207 -7.70 -2.17 25.32
C LEU A 207 -8.99 -2.99 25.21
N VAL A 208 -10.15 -2.33 25.14
CA VAL A 208 -11.43 -3.02 24.96
C VAL A 208 -11.48 -3.78 23.64
N TYR A 209 -10.92 -3.22 22.58
CA TYR A 209 -10.82 -3.90 21.28
C TYR A 209 -9.86 -5.09 21.33
N ALA A 210 -8.75 -4.99 22.06
CA ALA A 210 -7.83 -6.09 22.28
C ALA A 210 -8.50 -7.27 23.00
N ASP A 211 -9.25 -6.99 24.07
CA ASP A 211 -10.02 -8.00 24.82
C ASP A 211 -11.06 -8.67 23.92
N TRP A 212 -11.82 -7.89 23.15
CA TRP A 212 -12.82 -8.39 22.21
C TRP A 212 -12.20 -9.32 21.15
N LEU A 213 -10.99 -9.00 20.64
CA LEU A 213 -10.24 -9.84 19.70
C LEU A 213 -9.74 -11.13 20.37
N GLN A 214 -9.21 -11.04 21.61
CA GLN A 214 -8.71 -12.21 22.35
C GLN A 214 -9.83 -13.20 22.67
N GLU A 215 -11.01 -12.73 23.05
CA GLU A 215 -12.19 -13.58 23.23
C GLU A 215 -12.55 -14.39 21.99
N ARG A 216 -12.19 -13.89 20.80
CA ARG A 216 -12.38 -14.57 19.49
C ARG A 216 -11.17 -15.37 19.02
N GLY A 217 -10.11 -15.40 19.82
CA GLY A 217 -8.86 -16.08 19.47
C GLY A 217 -8.06 -15.36 18.37
N ASP A 218 -8.35 -14.07 18.09
CA ASP A 218 -7.57 -13.29 17.12
C ASP A 218 -6.25 -12.86 17.78
N PRO A 219 -5.08 -13.28 17.22
CA PRO A 219 -3.76 -12.95 17.74
C PRO A 219 -3.46 -11.45 17.75
N ARG A 220 -4.21 -10.64 17.01
CA ARG A 220 -4.07 -9.18 17.03
C ARG A 220 -4.42 -8.59 18.39
N GLY A 221 -5.34 -9.21 19.13
CA GLY A 221 -5.67 -8.76 20.49
C GLY A 221 -4.48 -8.85 21.44
N GLU A 222 -3.75 -9.98 21.43
CA GLU A 222 -2.50 -10.13 22.20
C GLU A 222 -1.45 -9.10 21.76
N PHE A 223 -1.29 -8.90 20.46
CA PHE A 223 -0.33 -7.95 19.90
C PHE A 223 -0.61 -6.49 20.36
N ILE A 224 -1.86 -6.05 20.33
CA ILE A 224 -2.28 -4.73 20.83
C ILE A 224 -1.94 -4.58 22.29
N ALA A 225 -2.29 -5.57 23.12
CA ALA A 225 -2.05 -5.55 24.56
C ALA A 225 -0.55 -5.45 24.88
N LEU A 226 0.31 -6.24 24.20
CA LEU A 226 1.76 -6.17 24.35
C LEU A 226 2.33 -4.80 23.97
N GLN A 227 1.87 -4.21 22.88
CA GLN A 227 2.35 -2.89 22.46
C GLN A 227 1.93 -1.77 23.42
N LEU A 228 0.71 -1.83 23.96
CA LEU A 228 0.23 -0.86 24.95
C LEU A 228 0.99 -0.98 26.28
N ALA A 229 1.24 -2.20 26.76
CA ALA A 229 2.05 -2.43 27.95
C ALA A 229 3.48 -1.89 27.79
N ASN A 230 4.10 -2.15 26.62
CA ASN A 230 5.45 -1.66 26.32
C ASN A 230 5.53 -0.14 26.15
N ALA A 231 4.46 0.52 25.73
CA ALA A 231 4.41 1.98 25.57
C ALA A 231 4.39 2.70 26.94
N GLY A 232 3.83 2.09 27.97
CA GLY A 232 3.80 2.61 29.35
C GLY A 232 5.08 2.37 30.14
N ALA A 233 5.95 1.45 29.70
CA ALA A 233 7.18 1.10 30.39
C ALA A 233 8.35 2.02 29.97
N GLY A 234 9.18 2.42 30.95
CA GLY A 234 10.41 3.16 30.69
C GLY A 234 11.39 2.38 29.82
N ALA A 235 12.35 3.07 29.17
CA ALA A 235 13.28 2.48 28.21
C ALA A 235 14.12 1.31 28.77
N GLY A 236 14.28 1.20 30.10
CA GLY A 236 14.99 0.12 30.79
C GLY A 236 14.09 -0.99 31.37
N GLU A 237 12.77 -0.83 31.32
CA GLU A 237 11.79 -1.75 31.94
C GLU A 237 11.08 -2.67 30.93
N ARG A 238 11.46 -2.60 29.67
CA ARG A 238 10.82 -3.41 28.62
C ARG A 238 11.18 -4.87 28.77
N ASP A 239 10.17 -5.73 28.96
CA ASP A 239 10.35 -7.17 29.01
C ASP A 239 10.82 -7.73 27.67
N ALA A 240 12.04 -8.30 27.66
CA ALA A 240 12.63 -8.90 26.47
C ALA A 240 11.81 -10.12 25.94
N SER A 241 11.03 -10.78 26.80
CA SER A 241 10.15 -11.89 26.40
C SER A 241 8.93 -11.36 25.68
N ALA A 242 8.31 -10.28 26.18
CA ALA A 242 7.20 -9.58 25.56
C ALA A 242 7.59 -9.01 24.18
N GLN A 243 8.78 -8.40 24.07
CA GLN A 243 9.29 -7.91 22.79
C GLN A 243 9.49 -9.03 21.75
N ARG A 244 10.05 -10.16 22.18
CA ARG A 244 10.18 -11.33 21.29
C ARG A 244 8.83 -11.87 20.84
N ARG A 245 7.85 -11.94 21.75
CA ARG A 245 6.50 -12.39 21.43
C ARG A 245 5.82 -11.43 20.45
N GLU A 246 5.92 -10.13 20.66
CA GLU A 246 5.45 -9.09 19.74
C GLU A 246 6.02 -9.26 18.33
N GLN A 247 7.35 -9.48 18.21
CA GLN A 247 8.02 -9.71 16.93
C GLN A 247 7.54 -10.98 16.22
N VAL A 248 7.30 -12.06 16.96
CA VAL A 248 6.76 -13.32 16.39
C VAL A 248 5.36 -13.08 15.84
N LEU A 249 4.48 -12.48 16.64
CA LEU A 249 3.12 -12.17 16.21
C LEU A 249 3.10 -11.27 14.96
N LEU A 250 3.92 -10.22 14.95
CA LEU A 250 4.00 -9.32 13.79
C LEU A 250 4.51 -10.06 12.56
N ARG A 251 5.60 -10.84 12.67
CA ARG A 251 6.15 -11.61 11.55
C ARG A 251 5.11 -12.55 10.93
N ASP A 252 4.35 -13.24 11.78
CA ASP A 252 3.46 -14.30 11.35
C ASP A 252 2.13 -13.73 10.79
N HIS A 253 1.70 -12.55 11.25
CA HIS A 253 0.39 -11.98 10.93
C HIS A 253 0.40 -10.62 10.23
N VAL A 254 1.56 -9.96 10.05
CA VAL A 254 1.65 -8.60 9.46
C VAL A 254 0.88 -8.46 8.17
N ARG A 255 0.94 -9.47 7.28
CA ARG A 255 0.24 -9.43 6.00
C ARG A 255 -1.28 -9.42 6.18
N ALA A 256 -1.79 -10.27 7.05
CA ALA A 256 -3.22 -10.35 7.35
C ALA A 256 -3.73 -9.05 7.98
N TRP A 257 -2.96 -8.46 8.90
CA TRP A 257 -3.33 -7.20 9.56
C TRP A 257 -3.24 -5.97 8.67
N LEU A 258 -2.44 -6.02 7.61
CA LEU A 258 -2.39 -4.98 6.59
C LEU A 258 -3.52 -5.13 5.56
N GLY A 259 -4.24 -6.26 5.52
CA GLY A 259 -5.27 -6.49 4.54
C GLY A 259 -4.76 -6.26 3.11
N PRO A 260 -5.53 -5.54 2.25
CA PRO A 260 -5.11 -5.23 0.88
C PRO A 260 -3.77 -4.48 0.78
N ILE A 261 -3.42 -3.65 1.79
CA ILE A 261 -2.14 -2.92 1.81
C ILE A 261 -0.95 -3.89 1.79
N GLY A 262 -1.09 -5.08 2.39
CA GLY A 262 -0.05 -6.11 2.41
C GLY A 262 0.43 -6.55 1.02
N ASP A 263 -0.34 -6.28 -0.04
CA ASP A 263 0.03 -6.60 -1.43
C ASP A 263 1.02 -5.61 -2.04
N VAL A 264 1.06 -4.39 -1.54
CA VAL A 264 1.92 -3.32 -2.02
C VAL A 264 3.04 -2.98 -1.03
N ALA A 265 2.92 -3.43 0.21
CA ALA A 265 3.84 -3.13 1.28
C ALA A 265 5.12 -4.00 1.24
N VAL A 266 6.25 -3.41 1.61
CA VAL A 266 7.47 -4.11 1.98
C VAL A 266 7.35 -4.51 3.45
N LEU A 267 6.80 -5.68 3.73
CA LEU A 267 6.35 -6.11 5.07
C LEU A 267 7.40 -5.91 6.17
N LYS A 268 8.69 -6.16 5.88
CA LYS A 268 9.81 -5.99 6.82
C LYS A 268 10.12 -4.53 7.18
N ARG A 269 9.54 -3.58 6.46
CA ARG A 269 9.74 -2.15 6.63
C ARG A 269 8.44 -1.43 7.07
N CYS A 270 7.45 -2.20 7.48
CA CYS A 270 6.23 -1.67 8.06
C CYS A 270 6.39 -1.58 9.57
N ARG A 271 5.95 -0.46 10.15
CA ARG A 271 5.97 -0.25 11.61
C ARG A 271 4.55 -0.15 12.13
N PHE A 272 4.32 -0.85 13.23
CA PHE A 272 3.06 -0.85 13.96
C PHE A 272 3.24 -0.17 15.32
N VAL A 273 2.26 0.60 15.71
CA VAL A 273 2.19 1.24 17.03
C VAL A 273 0.78 1.05 17.58
N ARG A 274 0.68 0.61 18.84
CA ARG A 274 -0.60 0.37 19.51
C ARG A 274 -1.53 -0.54 18.71
N GLY A 275 -0.96 -1.55 18.01
CA GLY A 275 -1.70 -2.55 17.24
C GLY A 275 -2.06 -2.17 15.80
N PHE A 276 -1.71 -0.96 15.34
CA PHE A 276 -2.08 -0.45 14.03
C PHE A 276 -0.86 -0.02 13.20
N PRO A 277 -0.91 -0.16 11.85
CA PRO A 277 0.17 0.30 11.00
C PRO A 277 0.27 1.83 11.04
N VAL A 278 1.47 2.35 11.29
CA VAL A 278 1.75 3.79 11.29
C VAL A 278 2.74 4.19 10.20
N GLU A 279 3.62 3.28 9.78
CA GLU A 279 4.59 3.51 8.71
C GLU A 279 4.53 2.35 7.73
N ILE A 280 4.35 2.67 6.46
CA ILE A 280 4.27 1.71 5.37
C ILE A 280 5.33 2.04 4.33
N ALA A 281 6.25 1.12 4.09
CA ALA A 281 7.11 1.18 2.94
C ALA A 281 6.41 0.51 1.75
N VAL A 282 6.19 1.26 0.69
CA VAL A 282 5.55 0.78 -0.53
C VAL A 282 6.62 0.30 -1.51
N GLY A 283 6.48 -0.92 -2.01
CA GLY A 283 7.47 -1.54 -2.88
C GLY A 283 7.51 -0.93 -4.29
N SER A 284 8.59 -1.18 -5.03
CA SER A 284 8.78 -0.70 -6.39
C SER A 284 7.88 -1.37 -7.44
N ARG A 285 7.29 -2.52 -7.12
CA ARG A 285 6.43 -3.32 -8.02
C ARG A 285 4.95 -3.07 -7.77
N ILE A 286 4.58 -1.81 -7.67
CA ILE A 286 3.23 -1.44 -7.24
C ILE A 286 2.18 -1.74 -8.30
N GLY A 287 2.51 -1.71 -9.58
CA GLY A 287 1.60 -2.01 -10.68
C GLY A 287 0.18 -1.44 -10.54
N THR A 288 -0.72 -1.92 -11.34
CA THR A 288 -2.15 -1.54 -11.34
C THR A 288 -2.94 -2.00 -10.09
N ARG A 289 -2.35 -2.81 -9.21
CA ARG A 289 -2.96 -3.22 -7.93
C ARG A 289 -3.19 -2.08 -6.95
N LEU A 290 -2.50 -0.96 -7.10
CA LEU A 290 -2.72 0.20 -6.24
C LEU A 290 -4.15 0.73 -6.30
N ALA A 291 -4.83 0.64 -7.44
CA ALA A 291 -6.20 1.12 -7.53
C ALA A 291 -7.16 0.39 -6.55
N VAL A 292 -6.93 -0.93 -6.33
CA VAL A 292 -7.73 -1.73 -5.37
C VAL A 292 -7.37 -1.38 -3.92
N VAL A 293 -6.16 -0.88 -3.69
CA VAL A 293 -5.63 -0.59 -2.35
C VAL A 293 -5.94 0.83 -1.91
N PHE A 294 -6.29 1.74 -2.83
CA PHE A 294 -6.54 3.16 -2.50
C PHE A 294 -7.63 3.37 -1.45
N GLU A 295 -8.67 2.53 -1.49
CA GLU A 295 -9.83 2.64 -0.61
C GLU A 295 -9.75 1.70 0.60
N ALA A 296 -8.61 1.00 0.77
CA ALA A 296 -8.44 0.08 1.90
C ALA A 296 -8.62 0.81 3.23
N ALA A 297 -9.50 0.27 4.06
CA ALA A 297 -9.85 0.90 5.33
C ALA A 297 -8.64 0.99 6.29
N GLU A 298 -7.65 0.12 6.13
CA GLU A 298 -6.46 0.04 6.98
C GLU A 298 -5.52 1.25 6.85
N TRP A 299 -5.66 2.05 5.79
CA TRP A 299 -4.88 3.29 5.61
C TRP A 299 -5.17 4.36 6.68
N TRP A 300 -6.29 4.28 7.37
CA TRP A 300 -6.72 5.33 8.32
C TRP A 300 -5.67 5.67 9.40
N SER A 301 -4.89 4.68 9.84
CA SER A 301 -3.90 4.83 10.91
C SER A 301 -2.49 5.14 10.42
N VAL A 302 -2.27 5.10 9.10
CA VAL A 302 -0.95 5.31 8.50
C VAL A 302 -0.60 6.80 8.53
N GLU A 303 0.49 7.10 9.23
CA GLU A 303 1.03 8.46 9.39
C GLU A 303 2.16 8.74 8.41
N GLU A 304 2.89 7.70 7.99
CA GLU A 304 4.04 7.81 7.12
C GLU A 304 4.02 6.78 5.98
N ILE A 305 4.26 7.25 4.75
CA ILE A 305 4.48 6.41 3.58
C ILE A 305 5.87 6.67 3.02
N LEU A 306 6.62 5.58 2.78
CA LEU A 306 7.90 5.58 2.10
C LEU A 306 7.81 4.83 0.77
N PHE A 307 8.00 5.51 -0.36
CA PHE A 307 8.02 4.91 -1.68
C PHE A 307 9.42 4.40 -2.05
N GLY A 308 9.54 3.15 -2.49
CA GLY A 308 10.83 2.51 -2.77
C GLY A 308 11.42 2.79 -4.17
N ALA A 309 10.58 3.12 -5.18
CA ALA A 309 11.01 3.47 -6.54
C ALA A 309 9.89 4.21 -7.28
N PRO A 310 9.84 5.52 -7.20
CA PRO A 310 8.70 6.32 -7.65
C PRO A 310 8.62 6.56 -9.15
N HIS A 311 9.72 6.36 -9.91
CA HIS A 311 9.79 6.83 -11.30
C HIS A 311 8.84 6.11 -12.26
N SER A 312 8.51 4.84 -12.00
CA SER A 312 7.65 4.04 -12.88
C SER A 312 6.15 4.25 -12.64
N PHE A 313 5.74 4.81 -11.49
CA PHE A 313 4.34 4.87 -11.05
C PHE A 313 3.98 6.20 -10.35
N ALA A 314 4.60 7.28 -10.77
CA ALA A 314 4.47 8.59 -10.12
C ALA A 314 3.01 9.03 -9.93
N LEU A 315 2.18 8.94 -10.99
CA LEU A 315 0.76 9.32 -10.93
C LEU A 315 -0.03 8.48 -9.92
N VAL A 316 0.28 7.17 -9.84
CA VAL A 316 -0.39 6.25 -8.93
C VAL A 316 0.00 6.56 -7.49
N CYS A 317 1.26 6.91 -7.22
CA CYS A 317 1.71 7.36 -5.91
C CYS A 317 0.97 8.66 -5.48
N ALA A 318 0.80 9.61 -6.39
CA ALA A 318 0.06 10.83 -6.12
C ALA A 318 -1.43 10.57 -5.83
N GLN A 319 -2.05 9.62 -6.55
CA GLN A 319 -3.43 9.20 -6.29
C GLN A 319 -3.56 8.53 -4.92
N LEU A 320 -2.63 7.65 -4.54
CA LEU A 320 -2.61 7.01 -3.23
C LEU A 320 -2.57 8.04 -2.09
N VAL A 321 -1.63 8.99 -2.16
CA VAL A 321 -1.48 10.06 -1.15
C VAL A 321 -2.76 10.91 -1.00
N ARG A 322 -3.57 10.99 -2.05
CA ARG A 322 -4.84 11.74 -2.08
C ARG A 322 -6.06 10.90 -1.70
N SER A 323 -5.88 9.64 -1.34
CA SER A 323 -6.98 8.78 -0.95
C SER A 323 -7.68 9.31 0.31
N PRO A 324 -9.02 9.38 0.31
CA PRO A 324 -9.80 9.80 1.48
C PRO A 324 -9.66 8.82 2.67
N ALA A 325 -9.17 7.60 2.43
CA ALA A 325 -8.90 6.63 3.49
C ALA A 325 -7.69 7.04 4.37
N MET A 326 -6.81 7.93 3.89
CA MET A 326 -5.59 8.33 4.58
C MET A 326 -5.80 9.53 5.51
N THR A 327 -6.60 9.35 6.53
CA THR A 327 -6.97 10.45 7.46
C THR A 327 -5.83 10.88 8.39
N SER A 328 -4.89 9.98 8.70
CA SER A 328 -3.76 10.24 9.62
C SER A 328 -2.46 10.58 8.89
N LEU A 329 -2.41 10.55 7.57
CA LEU A 329 -1.18 10.74 6.81
C LEU A 329 -0.60 12.15 7.02
N ARG A 330 0.69 12.19 7.40
CA ARG A 330 1.46 13.43 7.68
C ARG A 330 2.80 13.46 6.98
N ILE A 331 3.39 12.30 6.70
CA ILE A 331 4.74 12.15 6.19
C ILE A 331 4.71 11.30 4.93
N VAL A 332 5.24 11.83 3.84
CA VAL A 332 5.42 11.10 2.58
C VAL A 332 6.86 11.27 2.13
N ARG A 333 7.55 10.15 1.86
CA ARG A 333 8.94 10.16 1.39
C ARG A 333 9.14 9.29 0.16
N GLY A 334 10.24 9.53 -0.55
CA GLY A 334 10.64 8.76 -1.71
C GLY A 334 9.77 9.01 -2.96
N LEU A 335 9.09 10.15 -3.05
CA LEU A 335 8.36 10.54 -4.25
C LEU A 335 9.30 11.01 -5.36
N GLY A 336 8.90 10.82 -6.61
CA GLY A 336 9.61 11.43 -7.75
C GLY A 336 9.43 12.95 -7.77
N SER A 337 10.52 13.68 -8.08
CA SER A 337 10.51 15.15 -8.15
C SER A 337 9.47 15.71 -9.14
N ASN A 338 9.09 14.95 -10.15
CA ASN A 338 8.05 15.30 -11.14
C ASN A 338 6.63 15.41 -10.56
N LEU A 339 6.40 14.98 -9.31
CA LEU A 339 5.11 15.10 -8.62
C LEU A 339 4.99 16.34 -7.74
N ALA A 340 6.08 17.07 -7.56
CA ALA A 340 6.16 18.17 -6.63
C ALA A 340 5.09 19.25 -6.90
N ASP A 341 4.94 19.69 -8.15
CA ASP A 341 3.94 20.69 -8.53
C ASP A 341 2.50 20.16 -8.39
N GLN A 342 2.29 18.89 -8.69
CA GLN A 342 0.96 18.27 -8.57
C GLN A 342 0.51 18.19 -7.12
N LEU A 343 1.42 17.93 -6.18
CA LEU A 343 1.11 17.89 -4.75
C LEU A 343 0.99 19.30 -4.17
N ALA A 344 1.87 20.24 -4.60
CA ALA A 344 1.79 21.63 -4.18
C ALA A 344 0.46 22.29 -4.54
N ASN A 345 -0.19 21.83 -5.62
CA ASN A 345 -1.47 22.33 -6.10
C ASN A 345 -2.63 21.36 -5.85
N ALA A 346 -2.49 20.39 -4.94
CA ALA A 346 -3.53 19.40 -4.65
C ALA A 346 -4.84 20.03 -4.16
N GLN A 347 -5.95 19.50 -4.66
CA GLN A 347 -7.30 19.85 -4.22
C GLN A 347 -8.08 18.55 -3.92
N PRO A 348 -8.61 18.37 -2.71
CA PRO A 348 -8.46 19.23 -1.54
C PRO A 348 -7.00 19.30 -1.04
N PRO A 349 -6.63 20.29 -0.20
CA PRO A 349 -5.30 20.38 0.41
C PRO A 349 -4.95 19.13 1.22
N LEU A 350 -3.67 18.75 1.19
CA LEU A 350 -3.15 17.57 1.90
C LEU A 350 -2.57 18.00 3.26
N PRO A 351 -2.88 17.30 4.36
CA PRO A 351 -2.43 17.63 5.71
C PRO A 351 -0.99 17.14 5.97
N LEU A 352 -0.11 17.26 4.97
CA LEU A 352 1.26 16.78 5.07
C LEU A 352 2.14 17.79 5.79
N THR A 353 2.87 17.32 6.80
CA THR A 353 3.87 18.11 7.52
C THR A 353 5.28 17.86 7.00
N THR A 354 5.53 16.70 6.41
CA THR A 354 6.83 16.31 5.85
C THR A 354 6.67 15.71 4.46
N LEU A 355 7.47 16.20 3.53
CA LEU A 355 7.51 15.72 2.15
C LEU A 355 8.94 15.42 1.73
N GLY A 356 9.18 14.23 1.18
CA GLY A 356 10.47 13.77 0.70
C GLY A 356 10.45 13.41 -0.77
N PHE A 357 11.39 13.96 -1.56
CA PHE A 357 11.55 13.68 -2.97
C PHE A 357 12.87 12.97 -3.27
N LEU A 358 12.81 11.96 -4.13
CA LEU A 358 13.97 11.42 -4.82
C LEU A 358 14.28 12.34 -6.01
N VAL A 359 15.42 13.00 -5.97
CA VAL A 359 15.82 13.96 -6.99
C VAL A 359 16.61 13.24 -8.08
N GLY A 360 15.91 12.88 -9.16
CA GLY A 360 16.51 12.29 -10.38
C GLY A 360 16.52 13.25 -11.59
N ALA A 361 15.83 14.40 -11.46
CA ALA A 361 15.73 15.47 -12.44
C ALA A 361 15.61 16.82 -11.70
N PRO A 362 15.82 17.97 -12.35
CA PRO A 362 15.60 19.26 -11.72
C PRO A 362 14.23 19.32 -11.04
N LEU A 363 14.22 19.70 -9.78
CA LEU A 363 12.99 19.86 -9.00
C LEU A 363 12.39 21.21 -9.38
N VAL A 364 11.33 21.18 -10.18
CA VAL A 364 10.62 22.38 -10.60
C VAL A 364 9.49 22.64 -9.62
N LEU A 365 9.67 23.59 -8.72
CA LEU A 365 8.67 24.06 -7.77
C LEU A 365 8.50 25.58 -7.96
N HIS A 366 7.69 25.95 -8.94
CA HIS A 366 7.59 27.34 -9.41
C HIS A 366 6.56 28.20 -8.66
N GLY A 367 5.75 27.65 -7.75
CA GLY A 367 4.61 28.36 -7.20
C GLY A 367 4.46 28.33 -5.70
N ALA A 368 3.45 29.06 -5.23
CA ALA A 368 2.87 28.87 -3.91
C ALA A 368 2.42 27.40 -3.75
N ARG A 369 2.28 26.95 -2.52
CA ARG A 369 1.89 25.57 -2.18
C ARG A 369 0.48 25.48 -1.54
N PRO A 370 -0.60 25.91 -2.21
CA PRO A 370 -1.93 25.92 -1.64
C PRO A 370 -2.43 24.50 -1.27
N GLY A 371 -1.90 23.48 -1.93
CA GLY A 371 -2.19 22.08 -1.65
C GLY A 371 -1.47 21.49 -0.44
N LEU A 372 -0.52 22.20 0.16
CA LEU A 372 0.33 21.76 1.26
C LEU A 372 0.45 22.84 2.37
N PRO A 373 -0.67 23.26 2.98
CA PRO A 373 -0.66 24.38 3.94
C PRO A 373 0.17 24.10 5.20
N ASP A 374 0.21 22.84 5.64
CA ASP A 374 0.84 22.42 6.89
C ASP A 374 2.30 21.96 6.72
N LEU A 375 2.87 22.06 5.52
CA LEU A 375 4.21 21.56 5.23
C LEU A 375 5.27 22.34 6.02
N GLN A 376 6.01 21.64 6.85
CA GLN A 376 7.06 22.17 7.72
C GLN A 376 8.45 21.64 7.36
N HIS A 377 8.52 20.42 6.83
CA HIS A 377 9.78 19.74 6.55
C HIS A 377 9.83 19.26 5.10
N LEU A 378 10.85 19.68 4.37
CA LEU A 378 11.12 19.21 3.02
C LEU A 378 12.44 18.43 3.01
N VAL A 379 12.41 17.22 2.45
CA VAL A 379 13.59 16.34 2.36
C VAL A 379 13.87 16.02 0.90
N LEU A 380 15.10 16.26 0.49
CA LEU A 380 15.59 15.89 -0.84
C LEU A 380 16.54 14.71 -0.69
N GLU A 381 16.21 13.59 -1.30
CA GLU A 381 17.05 12.41 -1.33
C GLU A 381 17.77 12.34 -2.68
N HIS A 382 19.09 12.31 -2.66
CA HIS A 382 19.93 12.31 -3.85
C HIS A 382 20.71 11.02 -4.03
N PRO A 383 20.84 10.52 -5.27
CA PRO A 383 21.83 9.52 -5.58
C PRO A 383 23.26 10.06 -5.31
N PRO A 384 24.19 9.20 -4.88
CA PRO A 384 25.52 9.63 -4.38
C PRO A 384 26.44 10.29 -5.40
N TRP A 385 26.06 10.34 -6.68
CA TRP A 385 26.88 10.82 -7.80
C TRP A 385 26.44 12.16 -8.40
N THR A 386 25.43 12.83 -7.85
CA THR A 386 24.97 14.13 -8.37
C THR A 386 25.21 15.24 -7.35
N SER A 387 25.73 16.39 -7.82
CA SER A 387 25.75 17.62 -7.02
C SER A 387 24.33 18.14 -6.85
N CYS A 388 23.96 18.43 -5.62
CA CYS A 388 22.60 18.81 -5.24
C CYS A 388 22.50 20.28 -4.83
N VAL A 389 23.62 20.98 -4.80
CA VAL A 389 23.71 22.33 -4.24
C VAL A 389 22.85 23.30 -5.04
N THR A 390 22.86 23.17 -6.37
CA THR A 390 22.05 24.03 -7.24
C THR A 390 20.57 23.89 -6.92
N THR A 391 20.06 22.64 -6.83
CA THR A 391 18.66 22.38 -6.48
C THR A 391 18.30 22.89 -5.08
N PHE A 392 19.25 22.80 -4.15
CA PHE A 392 19.06 23.29 -2.79
C PHE A 392 18.94 24.82 -2.75
N PHE A 393 19.78 25.55 -3.52
CA PHE A 393 19.68 26.99 -3.64
C PHE A 393 18.44 27.47 -4.38
N GLU A 394 18.07 26.81 -5.45
CA GLU A 394 16.82 27.10 -6.15
C GLU A 394 15.62 26.98 -5.21
N LEU A 395 15.60 25.95 -4.34
CA LEU A 395 14.53 25.77 -3.36
C LEU A 395 14.57 26.82 -2.24
N LEU A 396 15.74 27.24 -1.77
CA LEU A 396 15.83 28.29 -0.74
C LEU A 396 15.24 29.62 -1.21
N GLY A 397 15.32 29.91 -2.51
CA GLY A 397 14.71 31.08 -3.16
C GLY A 397 13.25 30.88 -3.59
N ALA A 398 12.74 29.64 -3.56
CA ALA A 398 11.41 29.33 -4.06
C ALA A 398 10.31 29.59 -3.01
N PRO A 399 9.08 29.92 -3.45
CA PRO A 399 7.93 30.13 -2.55
C PRO A 399 7.61 28.93 -1.67
N ILE A 400 7.94 27.70 -2.09
CA ILE A 400 7.73 26.50 -1.30
C ILE A 400 8.52 26.50 0.02
N ALA A 401 9.69 27.15 0.05
CA ALA A 401 10.52 27.21 1.26
C ALA A 401 9.97 28.18 2.31
N THR A 402 9.02 29.04 1.93
CA THR A 402 8.42 29.99 2.87
C THR A 402 7.64 29.25 3.94
N GLY A 403 7.99 29.48 5.22
CA GLY A 403 7.35 28.83 6.37
C GLY A 403 7.82 27.40 6.66
N LEU A 404 8.85 26.89 5.96
CA LEU A 404 9.48 25.64 6.36
C LEU A 404 10.23 25.80 7.69
N ARG A 405 10.15 24.79 8.54
CA ARG A 405 10.99 24.66 9.74
C ARG A 405 12.31 23.98 9.42
N SER A 406 12.34 23.10 8.42
CA SER A 406 13.59 22.52 7.94
C SER A 406 13.55 22.18 6.47
N LEU A 407 14.72 22.29 5.83
CA LEU A 407 15.02 21.80 4.50
C LEU A 407 16.21 20.86 4.62
N ALA A 408 16.03 19.58 4.31
CA ALA A 408 17.08 18.57 4.39
C ALA A 408 17.48 18.09 3.00
N LEU A 409 18.78 17.90 2.85
CA LEU A 409 19.39 17.25 1.71
C LEU A 409 20.06 15.97 2.22
N GLN A 410 19.63 14.83 1.74
CA GLN A 410 20.16 13.54 2.15
C GLN A 410 20.84 12.86 0.97
N THR A 411 22.12 12.59 1.13
CA THR A 411 22.90 11.69 0.26
C THR A 411 23.04 10.33 0.96
N ALA A 412 23.68 9.36 0.30
CA ALA A 412 23.90 8.05 0.90
C ALA A 412 24.63 8.08 2.26
N ASN A 413 25.46 9.10 2.52
CA ASN A 413 26.38 9.12 3.65
C ASN A 413 26.39 10.42 4.46
N LEU A 414 25.79 11.48 3.94
CA LEU A 414 25.73 12.79 4.58
C LEU A 414 24.31 13.31 4.52
N ARG A 415 23.92 13.95 5.60
CA ARG A 415 22.65 14.66 5.67
C ARG A 415 22.92 16.12 6.05
N TYR A 416 22.57 17.03 5.17
CA TYR A 416 22.57 18.45 5.42
C TYR A 416 21.15 18.86 5.80
N VAL A 417 20.98 19.52 6.93
CA VAL A 417 19.67 20.01 7.39
C VAL A 417 19.78 21.50 7.72
N LEU A 418 19.10 22.31 6.95
CA LEU A 418 18.88 23.70 7.32
C LEU A 418 17.64 23.79 8.20
N THR A 419 17.78 24.40 9.36
CA THR A 419 16.68 24.65 10.29
C THR A 419 16.40 26.15 10.42
N ALA A 420 15.16 26.48 10.73
CA ALA A 420 14.72 27.85 10.84
C ALA A 420 15.16 28.49 12.18
N ASP A 421 15.59 29.74 12.11
CA ASP A 421 15.77 30.62 13.28
C ASP A 421 14.40 31.04 13.89
N PRO A 422 14.37 31.71 15.06
CA PRO A 422 13.13 32.17 15.65
C PRO A 422 12.30 33.13 14.78
N ARG A 423 12.89 33.68 13.74
CA ARG A 423 12.22 34.54 12.75
C ARG A 423 11.72 33.74 11.53
N GLY A 424 11.85 32.42 11.54
CA GLY A 424 11.40 31.52 10.49
C GLY A 424 12.33 31.46 9.26
N ARG A 425 13.59 31.92 9.35
CA ARG A 425 14.56 31.88 8.24
C ARG A 425 15.46 30.67 8.40
N LEU A 426 15.67 29.91 7.34
CA LEU A 426 16.53 28.73 7.30
C LEU A 426 18.02 29.16 7.33
N THR A 427 18.62 29.26 8.52
CA THR A 427 19.96 29.82 8.73
C THR A 427 20.90 28.94 9.54
N HIS A 428 20.39 27.93 10.23
CA HIS A 428 21.23 27.01 11.01
C HIS A 428 21.43 25.72 10.21
N LEU A 429 22.68 25.41 9.86
CA LEU A 429 23.07 24.22 9.10
C LEU A 429 23.57 23.13 10.05
N VAL A 430 22.88 22.00 10.08
CA VAL A 430 23.34 20.77 10.72
C VAL A 430 23.87 19.81 9.66
N ILE A 431 25.08 19.34 9.82
CA ILE A 431 25.73 18.32 8.96
C ILE A 431 25.81 17.04 9.77
N ASP A 432 24.93 16.08 9.51
CA ASP A 432 25.00 14.75 10.12
C ASP A 432 25.88 13.83 9.27
N ALA A 433 27.05 13.56 9.77
CA ALA A 433 28.07 12.74 9.15
C ALA A 433 28.31 11.42 9.89
N ALA A 434 27.43 11.04 10.81
CA ALA A 434 27.60 9.83 11.64
C ALA A 434 27.68 8.53 10.81
N SER A 435 27.12 8.52 9.60
CA SER A 435 27.18 7.38 8.65
C SER A 435 28.32 7.49 7.62
N ALA A 436 29.10 8.60 7.63
CA ALA A 436 30.12 8.85 6.62
C ALA A 436 31.39 8.03 6.88
N THR A 437 32.06 7.64 5.79
CA THR A 437 33.37 6.99 5.82
C THR A 437 34.36 7.77 4.98
N ASP A 438 35.67 7.57 5.19
CA ASP A 438 36.72 8.25 4.42
C ASP A 438 36.57 8.08 2.90
N ARG A 439 36.08 6.92 2.47
CA ARG A 439 35.83 6.62 1.05
C ARG A 439 34.60 7.32 0.49
N THR A 440 33.68 7.78 1.33
CA THR A 440 32.39 8.34 0.94
C THR A 440 32.34 9.87 1.02
N LEU A 441 33.30 10.49 1.73
CA LEU A 441 33.56 11.93 1.71
C LEU A 441 34.49 12.28 0.55
N GLY A 442 33.97 12.17 -0.67
CA GLY A 442 34.66 12.65 -1.88
C GLY A 442 34.72 14.19 -1.94
N GLY A 443 35.57 14.74 -2.82
CA GLY A 443 35.70 16.16 -3.02
C GLY A 443 34.38 16.92 -3.25
N VAL A 444 33.40 16.27 -3.88
CA VAL A 444 32.05 16.81 -4.14
C VAL A 444 31.33 17.26 -2.86
N ALA A 445 31.43 16.52 -1.76
CA ALA A 445 30.73 16.88 -0.52
C ALA A 445 31.33 18.16 0.14
N LEU A 446 32.64 18.37 0.03
CA LEU A 446 33.31 19.55 0.55
C LEU A 446 33.11 20.77 -0.37
N GLU A 447 33.09 20.56 -1.69
CA GLU A 447 32.74 21.59 -2.67
C GLU A 447 31.30 22.07 -2.50
N ASP A 448 30.38 21.14 -2.28
CA ASP A 448 28.96 21.42 -1.99
C ASP A 448 28.82 22.25 -0.71
N LEU A 449 29.53 21.89 0.36
CA LEU A 449 29.55 22.68 1.60
C LEU A 449 30.16 24.08 1.36
N ALA A 450 31.27 24.17 0.65
CA ALA A 450 31.89 25.47 0.34
C ALA A 450 30.95 26.40 -0.43
N ALA A 451 30.17 25.84 -1.37
CA ALA A 451 29.16 26.60 -2.10
C ALA A 451 28.01 27.03 -1.19
N LEU A 452 27.48 26.13 -0.33
CA LEU A 452 26.44 26.46 0.66
C LEU A 452 26.87 27.57 1.62
N LEU A 453 28.11 27.53 2.08
CA LEU A 453 28.65 28.56 3.00
C LEU A 453 28.94 29.89 2.30
N ARG A 454 29.30 29.89 1.01
CA ARG A 454 29.56 31.10 0.23
C ARG A 454 28.26 31.81 -0.13
N ASP A 455 27.31 31.08 -0.68
CA ASP A 455 26.14 31.65 -1.36
C ASP A 455 24.85 31.52 -0.52
N GLY A 456 24.81 30.60 0.45
CA GLY A 456 23.66 30.37 1.30
C GLY A 456 23.49 31.31 2.48
N PRO A 457 22.31 31.38 3.10
CA PRO A 457 22.01 32.25 4.23
C PRO A 457 22.54 31.71 5.58
N ILE A 458 23.63 30.95 5.60
CA ILE A 458 24.10 30.20 6.77
C ILE A 458 24.67 31.15 7.83
N ALA A 459 24.10 31.10 9.04
CA ALA A 459 24.54 31.88 10.20
C ALA A 459 25.35 31.03 11.20
N THR A 460 25.02 29.75 11.32
CA THR A 460 25.69 28.82 12.25
C THR A 460 25.78 27.42 11.62
N VAL A 461 26.82 26.67 11.98
CA VAL A 461 27.07 25.31 11.52
C VAL A 461 27.23 24.39 12.71
N GLU A 462 26.51 23.26 12.71
CA GLU A 462 26.70 22.16 13.65
C GLU A 462 27.12 20.90 12.88
N LEU A 463 28.23 20.29 13.31
CA LEU A 463 28.73 19.04 12.77
C LEU A 463 28.44 17.90 13.74
N VAL A 464 27.60 16.93 13.35
CA VAL A 464 27.25 15.75 14.13
C VAL A 464 28.08 14.56 13.66
N VAL A 465 28.86 13.97 14.56
CA VAL A 465 29.83 12.89 14.26
C VAL A 465 29.79 11.82 15.33
N THR A 466 30.32 10.63 15.04
CA THR A 466 30.65 9.63 16.08
C THR A 466 32.00 9.97 16.73
N ALA A 467 32.21 9.44 17.95
CA ALA A 467 33.48 9.65 18.69
C ALA A 467 34.72 9.23 17.84
N LYS A 468 34.61 8.17 17.04
CA LYS A 468 35.69 7.70 16.15
C LYS A 468 35.97 8.61 14.97
N GLN A 469 34.99 9.41 14.56
CA GLN A 469 35.07 10.27 13.36
C GLN A 469 35.46 11.70 13.70
N ARG A 470 35.35 12.10 14.97
CA ARG A 470 35.44 13.49 15.38
C ARG A 470 36.69 14.20 14.84
N GLU A 471 37.87 13.75 15.22
CA GLU A 471 39.15 14.38 14.85
C GLU A 471 39.35 14.47 13.33
N TRP A 472 39.02 13.38 12.65
CA TRP A 472 39.14 13.28 11.20
C TRP A 472 38.15 14.18 10.46
N MET A 473 36.92 14.31 10.95
CA MET A 473 35.88 15.17 10.37
C MET A 473 36.17 16.64 10.63
N GLU A 474 36.55 17.00 11.87
CA GLU A 474 36.93 18.36 12.20
C GLU A 474 38.07 18.83 11.31
N ALA A 475 39.11 18.01 11.10
CA ALA A 475 40.25 18.36 10.22
C ALA A 475 39.85 18.66 8.78
N ARG A 476 38.76 18.06 8.29
CA ARG A 476 38.31 18.30 6.90
C ARG A 476 37.29 19.41 6.76
N PHE A 477 36.35 19.56 7.69
CA PHE A 477 35.30 20.55 7.60
C PHE A 477 35.70 21.94 8.11
N THR A 478 36.53 22.00 9.16
CA THR A 478 36.99 23.29 9.72
C THR A 478 37.63 24.22 8.69
N PRO A 479 38.56 23.77 7.84
CA PRO A 479 39.20 24.68 6.84
C PRO A 479 38.17 25.23 5.84
N VAL A 480 37.16 24.45 5.47
CA VAL A 480 36.12 24.90 4.52
C VAL A 480 35.23 25.96 5.18
N ILE A 481 34.89 25.78 6.46
CA ILE A 481 34.02 26.68 7.22
C ILE A 481 34.76 27.99 7.51
N GLU A 482 36.01 27.91 7.99
CA GLU A 482 36.84 29.08 8.28
C GLU A 482 37.24 29.86 7.02
N GLY A 483 37.44 29.18 5.89
CA GLY A 483 37.71 29.77 4.59
C GLY A 483 36.49 30.43 3.93
N SER A 484 35.29 30.25 4.48
CA SER A 484 34.10 30.86 3.92
C SER A 484 34.01 32.37 4.22
N PRO A 485 33.37 33.17 3.34
CA PRO A 485 33.29 34.64 3.51
C PRO A 485 32.60 35.06 4.81
N ARG A 486 31.65 34.27 5.30
CA ARG A 486 30.85 34.58 6.49
C ARG A 486 31.40 33.99 7.78
N ARG A 487 32.30 32.99 7.71
CA ARG A 487 32.93 32.32 8.83
C ARG A 487 31.93 31.97 9.95
N PRO A 488 30.86 31.22 9.67
CA PRO A 488 29.87 30.92 10.68
C PRO A 488 30.51 30.10 11.82
N PRO A 489 30.09 30.31 13.10
CA PRO A 489 30.59 29.52 14.21
C PRO A 489 30.25 28.03 13.99
N LEU A 490 31.26 27.17 14.27
CA LEU A 490 31.16 25.73 14.18
C LEU A 490 30.97 25.15 15.60
N ALA A 491 29.89 24.38 15.80
CA ALA A 491 29.70 23.50 16.93
C ALA A 491 29.89 22.04 16.50
N VAL A 492 30.54 21.23 17.32
CA VAL A 492 30.70 19.79 17.07
C VAL A 492 29.99 18.99 18.12
N THR A 493 29.02 18.18 17.70
CA THR A 493 28.23 17.30 18.56
C THR A 493 28.65 15.85 18.31
N VAL A 494 29.01 15.13 19.37
CA VAL A 494 29.41 13.73 19.31
C VAL A 494 28.23 12.85 19.76
N ARG A 495 27.82 11.91 18.91
CA ARG A 495 26.78 10.89 19.17
C ARG A 495 27.37 9.53 19.50
#